data_1561a4b173ac9ee78da432ed970b6fa2
#
_entry.id   1561a4b173ac9ee78da432ed970b6fa2
#
_cell.length_a   1.000
_cell.length_b   1.000
_cell.length_c   1.000
_cell.angle_alpha   90.00
_cell.angle_beta   90.00
_cell.angle_gamma   90.00
#
_symmetry.space_group_name_H-M   'P 1'
#
loop_
_entity.id
_entity.type
_entity.pdbx_description
1 polymer ?
#
loop_
_entity_poly.entity_id
_entity_poly.type
_entity_poly.pdbx_seq_one_letter_code
_entity_poly.pdbx_strand_id
1 'polypeptide(L)'
;MSKRILSICGTVALVLAAFWAGRVNFAAAPVAPQGGALTALDYAEITQLINRYAYGIDTCGGNGFDYANVFTVDGVFIDKNSDAGYAAGGRVLARGRQALAELIGGGSKGCKTKQVWTDWSHLMLNHEITATPEGAKGRIYLVQLGMRGPGSIERHGGYEDIYVKTAEGWRIKSRTHVRNKAWHAEGLQTPDLN
;
A
#
# COMPACT_ATOMS: atom_id res chain seq x y z
N MET A 1 55.72 10.66 -49.52
CA MET A 1 54.80 9.69 -48.83
C MET A 1 54.42 10.23 -47.47
N SER A 2 53.34 10.96 -47.37
CA SER A 2 52.70 11.27 -46.05
C SER A 2 51.52 12.25 -46.25
N LYS A 3 50.36 11.82 -46.65
CA LYS A 3 49.09 12.61 -46.62
C LYS A 3 47.83 11.78 -46.53
N ARG A 4 47.89 10.61 -45.93
CA ARG A 4 46.67 9.75 -45.81
C ARG A 4 46.29 9.26 -44.40
N ILE A 5 46.86 9.82 -43.33
CA ILE A 5 46.59 9.36 -41.95
C ILE A 5 45.69 10.32 -41.17
N LEU A 6 45.39 11.53 -41.66
CA LEU A 6 44.59 12.52 -40.91
C LEU A 6 43.07 12.45 -41.14
N SER A 7 42.57 11.56 -42.00
CA SER A 7 41.12 11.55 -42.32
C SER A 7 40.30 10.50 -41.57
N ILE A 8 40.92 9.62 -40.79
CA ILE A 8 40.19 8.52 -40.11
C ILE A 8 39.87 8.86 -38.64
N CYS A 9 40.58 9.80 -38.02
CA CYS A 9 40.30 10.19 -36.64
C CYS A 9 39.09 11.14 -36.47
N GLY A 10 38.69 11.86 -37.54
CA GLY A 10 37.59 12.83 -37.46
C GLY A 10 36.19 12.20 -37.44
N THR A 11 36.04 11.02 -38.06
CA THR A 11 34.72 10.36 -38.21
C THR A 11 34.34 9.52 -36.99
N VAL A 12 35.29 9.04 -36.21
CA VAL A 12 35.01 8.24 -35.00
C VAL A 12 34.57 9.15 -33.85
N ALA A 13 35.04 10.37 -33.74
CA ALA A 13 34.66 11.32 -32.71
C ALA A 13 33.24 11.85 -32.87
N LEU A 14 32.74 11.97 -34.10
CA LEU A 14 31.36 12.43 -34.36
C LEU A 14 30.29 11.35 -34.07
N VAL A 15 30.62 10.08 -34.22
CA VAL A 15 29.67 8.97 -33.89
C VAL A 15 29.54 8.75 -32.40
N LEU A 16 30.59 8.99 -31.61
CA LEU A 16 30.55 8.88 -30.15
C LEU A 16 29.82 10.05 -29.48
N ALA A 17 29.81 11.24 -30.05
CA ALA A 17 29.06 12.39 -29.52
C ALA A 17 27.54 12.25 -29.74
N ALA A 18 27.11 11.58 -30.81
CA ALA A 18 25.69 11.34 -31.08
C ALA A 18 25.06 10.30 -30.12
N PHE A 19 25.85 9.38 -29.54
CA PHE A 19 25.38 8.41 -28.58
C PHE A 19 25.17 8.96 -27.15
N TRP A 20 25.78 10.10 -26.82
CA TRP A 20 25.68 10.74 -25.52
C TRP A 20 24.53 11.75 -25.41
N ALA A 21 24.05 12.28 -26.53
CA ALA A 21 22.93 13.23 -26.55
C ALA A 21 21.53 12.58 -26.52
N GLY A 22 21.45 11.25 -26.62
CA GLY A 22 20.20 10.49 -26.73
C GLY A 22 19.60 9.96 -25.43
N ARG A 23 20.12 10.33 -24.25
CA ARG A 23 19.41 10.07 -22.99
C ARG A 23 18.38 11.17 -22.74
N VAL A 24 17.34 11.18 -23.55
CA VAL A 24 16.11 11.87 -23.19
C VAL A 24 15.54 11.10 -22.00
N ASN A 25 15.70 11.65 -20.82
CA ASN A 25 14.92 11.21 -19.67
C ASN A 25 13.45 11.47 -20.01
N PHE A 26 12.77 10.46 -20.54
CA PHE A 26 11.33 10.43 -20.48
C PHE A 26 10.98 10.26 -18.99
N ALA A 27 10.92 11.36 -18.26
CA ALA A 27 10.11 11.42 -17.08
C ALA A 27 8.70 11.07 -17.57
N ALA A 28 8.23 9.87 -17.25
CA ALA A 28 6.86 9.50 -17.54
C ALA A 28 6.00 10.59 -16.92
N ALA A 29 5.29 11.32 -17.77
CA ALA A 29 4.32 12.29 -17.30
C ALA A 29 3.39 11.56 -16.33
N PRO A 30 3.03 12.17 -15.20
CA PRO A 30 2.04 11.57 -14.31
C PRO A 30 0.82 11.28 -15.18
N VAL A 31 0.43 9.99 -15.22
CA VAL A 31 -0.81 9.59 -15.87
C VAL A 31 -1.90 10.27 -15.08
N ALA A 32 -2.46 11.35 -15.63
CA ALA A 32 -3.60 12.01 -15.02
C ALA A 32 -4.70 10.96 -14.84
N PRO A 33 -5.34 10.87 -13.68
CA PRO A 33 -6.48 9.99 -13.49
C PRO A 33 -7.53 10.42 -14.50
N GLN A 34 -7.78 9.58 -15.48
CA GLN A 34 -8.93 9.79 -16.35
C GLN A 34 -10.15 9.52 -15.48
N GLY A 35 -10.98 10.53 -15.24
CA GLY A 35 -12.26 10.41 -14.55
C GLY A 35 -13.22 9.51 -15.34
N GLY A 36 -12.87 8.23 -15.45
CA GLY A 36 -13.57 7.19 -16.18
C GLY A 36 -13.89 6.00 -15.26
N ALA A 37 -14.79 5.14 -15.70
CA ALA A 37 -15.08 3.89 -15.02
C ALA A 37 -13.81 3.04 -14.87
N LEU A 38 -13.65 2.37 -13.71
CA LEU A 38 -12.57 1.41 -13.50
C LEU A 38 -12.70 0.25 -14.48
N THR A 39 -11.59 -0.19 -15.04
CA THR A 39 -11.53 -1.39 -15.88
C THR A 39 -11.45 -2.66 -15.02
N ALA A 40 -11.73 -3.82 -15.62
CA ALA A 40 -11.53 -5.10 -14.93
C ALA A 40 -10.09 -5.28 -14.43
N LEU A 41 -9.10 -4.75 -15.16
CA LEU A 41 -7.70 -4.78 -14.74
C LEU A 41 -7.48 -3.91 -13.50
N ASP A 42 -8.09 -2.73 -13.42
CA ASP A 42 -7.98 -1.87 -12.23
C ASP A 42 -8.53 -2.57 -10.99
N TYR A 43 -9.69 -3.24 -11.09
CA TYR A 43 -10.24 -4.04 -10.00
C TYR A 43 -9.28 -5.17 -9.57
N ALA A 44 -8.69 -5.88 -10.53
CA ALA A 44 -7.74 -6.95 -10.24
C ALA A 44 -6.46 -6.41 -9.58
N GLU A 45 -5.91 -5.30 -10.08
CA GLU A 45 -4.70 -4.67 -9.53
C GLU A 45 -4.92 -4.15 -8.10
N ILE A 46 -6.07 -3.49 -7.84
CA ILE A 46 -6.42 -3.02 -6.49
C ILE A 46 -6.62 -4.21 -5.54
N THR A 47 -7.27 -5.29 -5.99
CA THR A 47 -7.43 -6.50 -5.19
C THR A 47 -6.08 -7.11 -4.85
N GLN A 48 -5.16 -7.21 -5.82
CA GLN A 48 -3.79 -7.68 -5.56
C GLN A 48 -2.99 -6.75 -4.65
N LEU A 49 -3.23 -5.43 -4.72
CA LEU A 49 -2.61 -4.48 -3.80
C LEU A 49 -3.00 -4.79 -2.35
N ILE A 50 -4.28 -5.13 -2.10
CA ILE A 50 -4.78 -5.48 -0.77
C ILE A 50 -4.24 -6.83 -0.28
N ASN A 51 -4.10 -7.80 -1.17
CA ASN A 51 -3.46 -9.07 -0.84
C ASN A 51 -2.00 -8.85 -0.42
N ARG A 52 -1.24 -8.02 -1.15
CA ARG A 52 0.13 -7.64 -0.77
C ARG A 52 0.20 -6.91 0.56
N TYR A 53 -0.79 -6.05 0.86
CA TYR A 53 -0.90 -5.43 2.17
C TYR A 53 -1.00 -6.47 3.29
N ALA A 54 -1.93 -7.44 3.16
CA ALA A 54 -2.13 -8.46 4.18
C ALA A 54 -0.85 -9.28 4.40
N TYR A 55 -0.25 -9.82 3.34
CA TYR A 55 1.00 -10.57 3.46
C TYR A 55 2.15 -9.71 4.01
N GLY A 56 2.27 -8.45 3.57
CA GLY A 56 3.33 -7.56 4.04
C GLY A 56 3.25 -7.29 5.54
N ILE A 57 2.04 -7.06 6.08
CA ILE A 57 1.86 -6.84 7.52
C ILE A 57 2.06 -8.13 8.33
N ASP A 58 1.60 -9.28 7.83
CA ASP A 58 1.69 -10.55 8.54
C ASP A 58 3.13 -11.08 8.58
N THR A 59 3.88 -10.90 7.52
CA THR A 59 5.26 -11.42 7.40
C THR A 59 6.32 -10.41 7.81
N CYS A 60 6.00 -9.12 7.86
CA CYS A 60 6.98 -8.03 7.95
C CYS A 60 8.06 -8.11 6.86
N GLY A 61 7.69 -8.63 5.67
CA GLY A 61 8.58 -8.86 4.54
C GLY A 61 9.33 -7.60 4.13
N GLY A 62 10.56 -7.77 3.61
CA GLY A 62 11.41 -6.65 3.25
C GLY A 62 11.68 -5.69 4.41
N ASN A 63 11.74 -6.19 5.65
CA ASN A 63 11.86 -5.37 6.86
C ASN A 63 10.70 -4.37 7.02
N GLY A 64 9.47 -4.80 6.68
CA GLY A 64 8.25 -3.99 6.74
C GLY A 64 7.99 -3.16 5.47
N PHE A 65 8.95 -3.12 4.53
CA PHE A 65 8.77 -2.34 3.31
C PHE A 65 7.84 -3.00 2.30
N ASP A 66 7.63 -4.33 2.35
CA ASP A 66 6.60 -4.97 1.51
C ASP A 66 5.21 -4.45 1.85
N TYR A 67 4.93 -4.21 3.13
CA TYR A 67 3.73 -3.51 3.60
C TYR A 67 3.75 -2.02 3.22
N ALA A 68 4.85 -1.31 3.52
CA ALA A 68 4.91 0.14 3.33
C ALA A 68 4.85 0.55 1.84
N ASN A 69 5.37 -0.29 0.93
CA ASN A 69 5.41 -0.01 -0.50
C ASN A 69 4.07 -0.17 -1.21
N VAL A 70 3.04 -0.74 -0.57
CA VAL A 70 1.68 -0.71 -1.13
C VAL A 70 1.04 0.67 -0.99
N PHE A 71 1.61 1.56 -0.19
CA PHE A 71 1.18 2.94 -0.06
C PHE A 71 1.92 3.88 -1.03
N THR A 72 1.35 5.06 -1.25
CA THR A 72 2.09 6.16 -1.88
C THR A 72 3.27 6.59 -0.99
N VAL A 73 4.21 7.35 -1.54
CA VAL A 73 5.39 7.83 -0.76
C VAL A 73 4.99 8.67 0.45
N ASP A 74 3.86 9.35 0.38
CA ASP A 74 3.25 10.19 1.43
C ASP A 74 1.99 9.56 2.06
N GLY A 75 1.76 8.27 1.78
CA GLY A 75 0.59 7.52 2.22
C GLY A 75 0.40 7.53 3.73
N VAL A 76 -0.84 7.42 4.18
CA VAL A 76 -1.18 7.51 5.61
C VAL A 76 -1.98 6.31 6.09
N PHE A 77 -1.69 5.90 7.32
CA PHE A 77 -2.51 4.97 8.09
C PHE A 77 -3.19 5.71 9.25
N ILE A 78 -4.52 5.60 9.29
CA ILE A 78 -5.39 6.29 10.25
C ILE A 78 -6.09 5.24 11.10
N ASP A 79 -6.24 5.50 12.38
CA ASP A 79 -6.95 4.63 13.32
C ASP A 79 -8.16 5.35 13.92
N LYS A 80 -9.34 4.74 13.78
CA LYS A 80 -10.63 5.19 14.35
C LYS A 80 -11.13 4.22 15.41
N ASN A 81 -10.23 3.64 16.21
CA ASN A 81 -10.59 2.59 17.14
C ASN A 81 -11.14 3.06 18.49
N SER A 82 -11.07 4.34 18.78
CA SER A 82 -11.63 4.92 20.01
C SER A 82 -12.78 5.84 19.68
N ASP A 83 -13.67 6.05 20.67
CA ASP A 83 -14.80 6.94 20.52
C ASP A 83 -14.41 8.36 20.20
N ALA A 84 -13.41 8.89 20.92
CA ALA A 84 -12.84 10.19 20.64
C ALA A 84 -12.16 10.23 19.25
N GLY A 85 -11.45 9.17 18.87
CA GLY A 85 -10.82 9.04 17.56
C GLY A 85 -11.84 8.96 16.43
N TYR A 86 -12.98 8.28 16.64
CA TYR A 86 -14.05 8.21 15.65
C TYR A 86 -14.70 9.57 15.41
N ALA A 87 -15.05 10.27 16.49
CA ALA A 87 -15.64 11.63 16.43
C ALA A 87 -14.71 12.66 15.79
N ALA A 88 -13.39 12.53 16.01
CA ALA A 88 -12.37 13.42 15.43
C ALA A 88 -11.91 13.03 14.01
N GLY A 89 -12.55 12.07 13.36
CA GLY A 89 -12.15 11.60 12.02
C GLY A 89 -10.96 10.63 12.01
N GLY A 90 -10.47 10.23 13.17
CA GLY A 90 -9.37 9.30 13.35
C GLY A 90 -8.03 9.96 13.71
N ARG A 91 -7.09 9.13 14.16
CA ARG A 91 -5.72 9.51 14.51
C ARG A 91 -4.75 8.96 13.47
N VAL A 92 -3.92 9.80 12.88
CA VAL A 92 -2.83 9.35 12.01
C VAL A 92 -1.81 8.62 12.88
N LEU A 93 -1.60 7.32 12.60
CA LEU A 93 -0.59 6.50 13.27
C LEU A 93 0.75 6.51 12.55
N ALA A 94 0.72 6.59 11.21
CA ALA A 94 1.93 6.65 10.39
C ALA A 94 1.67 7.44 9.11
N ARG A 95 2.70 8.14 8.63
CA ARG A 95 2.73 8.84 7.35
C ARG A 95 4.06 8.60 6.67
N GLY A 96 4.01 8.19 5.40
CA GLY A 96 5.17 7.87 4.59
C GLY A 96 5.74 6.49 4.86
N ARG A 97 6.48 5.96 3.88
CA ARG A 97 6.91 4.55 3.86
C ARG A 97 7.77 4.14 5.05
N GLN A 98 8.67 5.00 5.52
CA GLN A 98 9.50 4.68 6.70
C GLN A 98 8.64 4.50 7.96
N ALA A 99 7.78 5.47 8.27
CA ALA A 99 6.89 5.39 9.43
C ALA A 99 5.89 4.22 9.32
N LEU A 100 5.42 3.90 8.11
CA LEU A 100 4.55 2.75 7.86
C LEU A 100 5.28 1.42 8.12
N ALA A 101 6.52 1.26 7.65
CA ALA A 101 7.32 0.07 7.95
C ALA A 101 7.56 -0.08 9.46
N GLU A 102 7.86 1.01 10.16
CA GLU A 102 8.04 1.02 11.61
C GLU A 102 6.76 0.77 12.41
N LEU A 103 5.60 1.17 11.87
CA LEU A 103 4.29 0.90 12.49
C LEU A 103 4.07 -0.59 12.70
N ILE A 104 4.48 -1.42 11.74
CA ILE A 104 4.33 -2.88 11.81
C ILE A 104 5.53 -3.60 12.44
N GLY A 105 6.50 -2.88 12.97
CA GLY A 105 7.68 -3.43 13.62
C GLY A 105 8.91 -3.59 12.71
N GLY A 106 8.85 -3.14 11.46
CA GLY A 106 9.97 -3.10 10.51
C GLY A 106 10.81 -1.83 10.62
N GLY A 107 11.51 -1.48 9.54
CA GLY A 107 12.39 -0.33 9.50
C GLY A 107 13.49 -0.41 10.56
N SER A 108 13.65 0.62 11.37
CA SER A 108 14.64 0.66 12.45
C SER A 108 14.40 -0.38 13.57
N LYS A 109 13.18 -0.95 13.66
CA LYS A 109 12.80 -1.95 14.66
C LYS A 109 13.19 -3.39 14.28
N GLY A 110 13.39 -3.68 13.00
CA GLY A 110 13.98 -4.91 12.49
C GLY A 110 13.13 -6.18 12.53
N CYS A 111 11.79 -6.07 12.64
CA CYS A 111 10.84 -7.22 12.59
C CYS A 111 11.13 -8.37 13.56
N LYS A 112 11.65 -8.08 14.77
CA LYS A 112 12.23 -9.09 15.68
C LYS A 112 11.25 -10.12 16.25
N THR A 113 9.95 -9.99 16.05
CA THR A 113 8.92 -10.77 16.76
C THR A 113 7.87 -11.43 15.88
N LYS A 114 7.97 -11.36 14.54
CA LYS A 114 6.95 -11.92 13.67
C LYS A 114 7.37 -13.29 13.15
N GLN A 115 6.61 -14.30 13.50
CA GLN A 115 6.69 -15.61 12.87
C GLN A 115 5.61 -15.69 11.80
N VAL A 116 6.05 -16.00 10.58
CA VAL A 116 5.18 -16.13 9.40
C VAL A 116 4.22 -17.31 9.63
N TRP A 117 2.94 -17.11 9.35
CA TRP A 117 1.88 -18.13 9.34
C TRP A 117 1.46 -18.72 10.68
N THR A 118 2.15 -18.43 11.78
CA THR A 118 1.88 -19.08 13.06
C THR A 118 1.20 -18.18 14.07
N ASP A 119 1.49 -16.87 14.04
CA ASP A 119 1.06 -15.98 15.11
C ASP A 119 -0.23 -15.24 14.79
N TRP A 120 -0.38 -14.75 13.57
CA TRP A 120 -1.59 -14.08 13.14
C TRP A 120 -1.74 -14.00 11.63
N SER A 121 -2.98 -13.77 11.16
CA SER A 121 -3.27 -13.55 9.75
C SER A 121 -4.36 -12.51 9.59
N HIS A 122 -4.18 -11.61 8.64
CA HIS A 122 -5.19 -10.64 8.23
C HIS A 122 -6.00 -11.20 7.08
N LEU A 123 -7.27 -11.50 7.33
CA LEU A 123 -8.23 -11.88 6.28
C LEU A 123 -8.96 -10.65 5.80
N MET A 124 -8.77 -10.33 4.52
CA MET A 124 -9.42 -9.20 3.83
C MET A 124 -10.62 -9.73 3.06
N LEU A 125 -11.83 -9.40 3.52
CA LEU A 125 -13.06 -9.99 3.01
C LEU A 125 -13.99 -8.92 2.42
N ASN A 126 -14.79 -9.30 1.43
CA ASN A 126 -15.85 -8.47 0.87
C ASN A 126 -15.37 -7.08 0.43
N HIS A 127 -14.34 -7.06 -0.40
CA HIS A 127 -13.77 -5.82 -0.90
C HIS A 127 -14.70 -5.15 -1.91
N GLU A 128 -15.29 -4.02 -1.54
CA GLU A 128 -16.05 -3.14 -2.41
C GLU A 128 -15.15 -2.03 -2.93
N ILE A 129 -15.13 -1.80 -4.24
CA ILE A 129 -14.31 -0.78 -4.89
C ILE A 129 -15.22 0.11 -5.73
N THR A 130 -15.11 1.42 -5.57
CA THR A 130 -15.89 2.42 -6.31
C THR A 130 -14.94 3.43 -6.95
N ALA A 131 -15.15 3.75 -8.23
CA ALA A 131 -14.42 4.80 -8.93
C ALA A 131 -14.64 6.17 -8.28
N THR A 132 -13.59 7.01 -8.29
CA THR A 132 -13.66 8.44 -7.94
C THR A 132 -12.94 9.26 -9.02
N PRO A 133 -13.13 10.59 -9.09
CA PRO A 133 -12.40 11.41 -10.06
C PRO A 133 -10.89 11.27 -9.98
N GLU A 134 -10.34 11.04 -8.78
CA GLU A 134 -8.90 10.97 -8.52
C GLU A 134 -8.34 9.54 -8.52
N GLY A 135 -9.21 8.52 -8.66
CA GLY A 135 -8.80 7.12 -8.61
C GLY A 135 -9.92 6.19 -8.16
N ALA A 136 -9.82 5.65 -6.94
CA ALA A 136 -10.85 4.79 -6.37
C ALA A 136 -10.91 4.91 -4.84
N LYS A 137 -12.05 4.53 -4.27
CA LYS A 137 -12.23 4.27 -2.84
C LYS A 137 -12.65 2.83 -2.63
N GLY A 138 -12.32 2.28 -1.45
CA GLY A 138 -12.72 0.91 -1.09
C GLY A 138 -13.16 0.77 0.35
N ARG A 139 -13.95 -0.29 0.59
CA ARG A 139 -14.30 -0.79 1.92
C ARG A 139 -14.01 -2.27 1.99
N ILE A 140 -13.43 -2.72 3.10
CA ILE A 140 -13.00 -4.11 3.26
C ILE A 140 -13.28 -4.53 4.69
N TYR A 141 -13.86 -5.71 4.88
CA TYR A 141 -13.90 -6.32 6.21
C TYR A 141 -12.53 -6.90 6.56
N LEU A 142 -12.14 -6.69 7.81
CA LEU A 142 -10.96 -7.28 8.43
C LEU A 142 -11.37 -8.30 9.46
N VAL A 143 -10.82 -9.52 9.35
CA VAL A 143 -10.76 -10.48 10.45
C VAL A 143 -9.30 -10.80 10.72
N GLN A 144 -8.86 -10.65 11.94
CA GLN A 144 -7.49 -10.98 12.37
C GLN A 144 -7.53 -12.22 13.25
N LEU A 145 -6.81 -13.26 12.84
CA LEU A 145 -6.77 -14.57 13.51
C LEU A 145 -5.41 -14.82 14.18
N GLY A 146 -5.39 -15.65 15.18
CA GLY A 146 -4.22 -16.41 15.62
C GLY A 146 -3.39 -15.83 16.75
N MET A 147 -3.69 -14.63 17.30
CA MET A 147 -2.85 -14.03 18.36
C MET A 147 -2.84 -14.79 19.70
N ARG A 148 -3.87 -15.59 19.98
CA ARG A 148 -3.97 -16.42 21.21
C ARG A 148 -3.95 -17.91 20.91
N GLY A 149 -3.54 -18.27 19.69
CA GLY A 149 -3.48 -19.63 19.22
C GLY A 149 -4.27 -19.84 17.91
N PRO A 150 -4.07 -20.98 17.25
CA PRO A 150 -4.76 -21.29 15.99
C PRO A 150 -6.27 -21.17 16.12
N GLY A 151 -6.88 -20.43 15.17
CA GLY A 151 -8.34 -20.24 15.12
C GLY A 151 -8.91 -19.16 16.05
N SER A 152 -8.10 -18.51 16.89
CA SER A 152 -8.58 -17.36 17.67
C SER A 152 -8.92 -16.17 16.79
N ILE A 153 -10.05 -15.51 17.03
CA ILE A 153 -10.42 -14.24 16.41
C ILE A 153 -10.03 -13.13 17.37
N GLU A 154 -9.03 -12.34 17.00
CA GLU A 154 -8.52 -11.27 17.85
C GLU A 154 -9.15 -9.93 17.57
N ARG A 155 -9.46 -9.68 16.32
CA ARG A 155 -10.07 -8.44 15.88
C ARG A 155 -10.98 -8.68 14.70
N HIS A 156 -12.04 -7.93 14.67
CA HIS A 156 -12.83 -7.72 13.46
C HIS A 156 -13.13 -6.23 13.32
N GLY A 157 -13.45 -5.82 12.12
CA GLY A 157 -13.69 -4.43 11.75
C GLY A 157 -13.53 -4.27 10.24
N GLY A 158 -12.87 -3.22 9.81
CA GLY A 158 -12.65 -3.00 8.41
C GLY A 158 -11.67 -1.89 8.12
N TYR A 159 -11.49 -1.68 6.85
CA TYR A 159 -10.74 -0.55 6.32
C TYR A 159 -11.60 0.26 5.37
N GLU A 160 -11.42 1.58 5.43
CA GLU A 160 -11.85 2.54 4.42
C GLU A 160 -10.60 3.06 3.72
N ASP A 161 -10.53 2.90 2.42
CA ASP A 161 -9.34 3.18 1.62
C ASP A 161 -9.59 4.23 0.55
N ILE A 162 -8.56 5.02 0.26
CA ILE A 162 -8.42 5.84 -0.93
C ILE A 162 -7.26 5.28 -1.75
N TYR A 163 -7.52 4.95 -3.00
CA TYR A 163 -6.55 4.44 -3.96
C TYR A 163 -6.26 5.47 -5.04
N VAL A 164 -5.01 5.55 -5.45
CA VAL A 164 -4.58 6.37 -6.59
C VAL A 164 -3.73 5.54 -7.54
N LYS A 165 -3.86 5.80 -8.83
CA LYS A 165 -3.02 5.17 -9.85
C LYS A 165 -1.78 6.03 -10.06
N THR A 166 -0.61 5.45 -9.83
CA THR A 166 0.70 6.08 -10.01
C THR A 166 1.39 5.48 -11.24
N ALA A 167 2.55 6.02 -11.61
CA ALA A 167 3.40 5.42 -12.65
C ALA A 167 3.84 3.98 -12.30
N GLU A 168 3.86 3.63 -11.01
CA GLU A 168 4.22 2.30 -10.51
C GLU A 168 2.99 1.38 -10.30
N GLY A 169 1.80 1.77 -10.77
CA GLY A 169 0.52 1.09 -10.57
C GLY A 169 -0.29 1.65 -9.40
N TRP A 170 -1.34 0.93 -9.01
CA TRP A 170 -2.21 1.36 -7.92
C TRP A 170 -1.50 1.37 -6.57
N ARG A 171 -1.81 2.38 -5.75
CA ARG A 171 -1.28 2.56 -4.39
C ARG A 171 -2.39 3.04 -3.45
N ILE A 172 -2.23 2.71 -2.16
CA ILE A 172 -3.07 3.24 -1.09
C ILE A 172 -2.58 4.66 -0.75
N LYS A 173 -3.41 5.66 -0.96
CA LYS A 173 -3.14 7.05 -0.54
C LYS A 173 -3.44 7.22 0.95
N SER A 174 -4.57 6.68 1.41
CA SER A 174 -4.90 6.61 2.81
C SER A 174 -5.66 5.32 3.13
N ARG A 175 -5.39 4.75 4.28
CA ARG A 175 -6.14 3.64 4.87
C ARG A 175 -6.60 4.03 6.25
N THR A 176 -7.90 3.92 6.50
CA THR A 176 -8.49 4.14 7.81
C THR A 176 -8.95 2.81 8.38
N HIS A 177 -8.37 2.42 9.49
CA HIS A 177 -8.81 1.25 10.26
C HIS A 177 -10.02 1.62 11.12
N VAL A 178 -11.12 0.94 10.91
CA VAL A 178 -12.38 1.13 11.64
C VAL A 178 -12.68 -0.16 12.40
N ARG A 179 -12.67 -0.09 13.72
CA ARG A 179 -13.22 -1.19 14.53
C ARG A 179 -14.72 -1.10 14.57
N ASN A 180 -15.35 -2.26 14.65
CA ASN A 180 -16.76 -2.29 14.95
C ASN A 180 -16.97 -1.83 16.41
N LYS A 181 -17.49 -0.63 16.56
CA LYS A 181 -17.76 0.03 17.83
C LYS A 181 -19.10 -0.37 18.43
N ALA A 182 -20.03 -0.84 17.59
CA ALA A 182 -21.43 -1.07 17.96
C ALA A 182 -21.61 -2.07 19.09
N TRP A 183 -20.68 -3.02 19.25
CA TRP A 183 -20.76 -4.03 20.30
C TRP A 183 -20.60 -3.52 21.73
N HIS A 184 -19.95 -2.37 21.92
CA HIS A 184 -19.67 -1.83 23.25
C HIS A 184 -20.37 -0.51 23.55
N ALA A 185 -20.70 0.27 22.53
CA ALA A 185 -21.22 1.62 22.72
C ALA A 185 -22.74 1.68 22.91
N GLU A 186 -23.50 0.69 22.43
CA GLU A 186 -24.95 0.73 22.43
C GLU A 186 -25.58 -0.27 23.40
N GLY A 187 -24.82 -0.86 24.29
CA GLY A 187 -25.35 -1.82 25.28
C GLY A 187 -26.01 -3.07 24.63
N LEU A 188 -25.62 -3.37 23.38
CA LEU A 188 -26.02 -4.65 22.77
C LEU A 188 -25.32 -5.74 23.55
N GLN A 189 -26.08 -6.33 24.49
CA GLN A 189 -25.66 -7.56 25.14
C GLN A 189 -25.46 -8.61 24.07
N THR A 190 -24.31 -9.27 24.11
CA THR A 190 -24.15 -10.52 23.36
C THR A 190 -25.34 -11.40 23.70
N PRO A 191 -26.07 -11.94 22.71
CA PRO A 191 -27.05 -12.98 23.03
C PRO A 191 -26.31 -14.05 23.81
N ASP A 192 -26.82 -14.41 24.99
CA ASP A 192 -26.33 -15.57 25.72
C ASP A 192 -26.48 -16.78 24.80
N LEU A 193 -25.39 -17.19 24.20
CA LEU A 193 -25.28 -18.44 23.44
C LEU A 193 -25.06 -19.57 24.46
N ASN A 194 -26.08 -19.83 25.29
CA ASN A 194 -26.19 -21.05 26.09
C ASN A 194 -26.84 -22.16 25.26
#